data_df69be015d850690b75d95142e9e35f3
#
_entry.id   df69be015d850690b75d95142e9e35f3
#
_cell.length_a   1.000
_cell.length_b   1.000
_cell.length_c   1.000
_cell.angle_alpha   90.00
_cell.angle_beta   90.00
_cell.angle_gamma   90.00
#
_symmetry.space_group_name_H-M   'P 1'
#
loop_
_entity.id
_entity.type
_entity.pdbx_description
1 polymer ?
#
loop_
_entity_poly.entity_id
_entity_poly.type
_entity_poly.pdbx_seq_one_letter_code
_entity_poly.pdbx_strand_id
1 'polypeptide(L)'
;MDKSKQQYLDFEAYERVAEPHKREKASAWRTAIGLQDVDGLKVSDYLKETAVKHIEGDITIDDVREQLKSYYVNKTTHDKDDAEKEEADRVAANIAKLLSEHSFSFTALEFLNIHRHLFEGVFKHAGEIRPYDISKKEWVLQGDTVVYGRAADIMTALRFDIQQEKDFNYKGLSTDEIIVHIVDFVTLLWQNHPFREGNTRTTAVFIIKYLRSIGFKVDNDLFAGNSWYFRNALVRANYRNPSKGIEPNKSFLIKFFRNLMLRESNDLKNRYMLIGFADLDDTHTSTHTSTRTSTHTSTHTSMDNASKGISENIKRL
;
A
#
# COMPACT_ATOMS: atom_id res chain seq x y z
N MET A 1 -3.05 -30.28 -13.52
CA MET A 1 -2.72 -29.56 -12.29
C MET A 1 -3.52 -30.19 -11.16
N ASP A 2 -2.83 -30.67 -10.15
CA ASP A 2 -3.44 -31.36 -9.04
C ASP A 2 -4.23 -30.37 -8.19
N LYS A 3 -5.52 -30.62 -7.98
CA LYS A 3 -6.42 -29.77 -7.18
C LYS A 3 -5.95 -29.61 -5.73
N SER A 4 -5.13 -30.55 -5.23
CA SER A 4 -4.55 -30.47 -3.89
C SER A 4 -3.50 -29.35 -3.78
N LYS A 5 -2.69 -29.12 -4.82
CA LYS A 5 -1.70 -28.02 -4.83
C LYS A 5 -2.33 -26.63 -4.92
N GLN A 6 -3.48 -26.49 -5.60
CA GLN A 6 -4.18 -25.21 -5.74
C GLN A 6 -4.78 -24.74 -4.38
N GLN A 7 -5.20 -25.69 -3.53
CA GLN A 7 -5.79 -25.39 -2.23
C GLN A 7 -4.76 -24.83 -1.23
N TYR A 8 -3.49 -25.21 -1.35
CA TYR A 8 -2.39 -24.71 -0.49
C TYR A 8 -1.90 -23.31 -0.81
N LEU A 9 -2.22 -22.79 -2.00
CA LEU A 9 -1.81 -21.43 -2.42
C LEU A 9 -2.89 -20.37 -2.18
N ASP A 10 -4.02 -20.74 -1.59
CA ASP A 10 -5.10 -19.82 -1.26
C ASP A 10 -4.90 -19.22 0.13
N PHE A 11 -4.16 -18.12 0.20
CA PHE A 11 -3.95 -17.37 1.44
C PHE A 11 -5.27 -16.85 2.06
N GLU A 12 -6.32 -16.65 1.27
CA GLU A 12 -7.64 -16.26 1.77
C GLU A 12 -8.30 -17.39 2.60
N ALA A 13 -8.05 -18.65 2.24
CA ALA A 13 -8.53 -19.77 3.02
C ALA A 13 -7.89 -19.80 4.42
N TYR A 14 -6.57 -19.49 4.51
CA TYR A 14 -5.88 -19.38 5.80
C TYR A 14 -6.46 -18.25 6.67
N GLU A 15 -6.76 -17.10 6.10
CA GLU A 15 -7.34 -15.98 6.84
C GLU A 15 -8.73 -16.29 7.39
N ARG A 16 -9.50 -17.12 6.70
CA ARG A 16 -10.87 -17.48 7.12
C ARG A 16 -10.94 -18.57 8.17
N VAL A 17 -10.08 -19.59 8.08
CA VAL A 17 -10.26 -20.85 8.84
C VAL A 17 -9.08 -21.24 9.72
N ALA A 18 -7.92 -20.59 9.60
CA ALA A 18 -6.74 -20.94 10.37
C ALA A 18 -6.77 -20.39 11.80
N GLU A 19 -5.88 -20.92 12.65
CA GLU A 19 -5.63 -20.38 13.98
C GLU A 19 -5.11 -18.93 13.90
N PRO A 20 -5.30 -18.10 14.97
CA PRO A 20 -5.00 -16.66 14.93
C PRO A 20 -3.58 -16.33 14.43
N HIS A 21 -2.56 -17.05 14.89
CA HIS A 21 -1.16 -16.81 14.50
C HIS A 21 -0.87 -17.17 13.02
N LYS A 22 -1.52 -18.20 12.46
CA LYS A 22 -1.42 -18.55 11.04
C LYS A 22 -2.15 -17.52 10.18
N ARG A 23 -3.28 -17.01 10.68
CA ARG A 23 -4.06 -15.97 10.03
C ARG A 23 -3.27 -14.67 9.90
N GLU A 24 -2.58 -14.25 10.97
CA GLU A 24 -1.72 -13.07 10.94
C GLU A 24 -0.58 -13.22 9.93
N LYS A 25 0.09 -14.39 9.91
CA LYS A 25 1.14 -14.69 8.92
C LYS A 25 0.60 -14.66 7.48
N ALA A 26 -0.56 -15.30 7.25
CA ALA A 26 -1.19 -15.33 5.92
C ALA A 26 -1.55 -13.92 5.44
N SER A 27 -2.12 -13.09 6.31
CA SER A 27 -2.42 -11.68 6.02
C SER A 27 -1.15 -10.88 5.71
N ALA A 28 -0.06 -11.05 6.48
CA ALA A 28 1.21 -10.40 6.20
C ALA A 28 1.79 -10.81 4.83
N TRP A 29 1.75 -12.10 4.50
CA TRP A 29 2.19 -12.60 3.20
C TRP A 29 1.34 -12.09 2.04
N ARG A 30 0.03 -12.09 2.20
CA ARG A 30 -0.89 -11.59 1.18
C ARG A 30 -0.63 -10.13 0.86
N THR A 31 -0.47 -9.29 1.89
CA THR A 31 -0.07 -7.89 1.72
C THR A 31 1.28 -7.76 1.05
N ALA A 32 2.28 -8.52 1.51
CA ALA A 32 3.64 -8.48 1.00
C ALA A 32 3.72 -8.83 -0.50
N ILE A 33 2.99 -9.86 -0.91
CA ILE A 33 2.89 -10.30 -2.31
C ILE A 33 2.13 -9.26 -3.15
N GLY A 34 0.99 -8.77 -2.66
CA GLY A 34 0.17 -7.78 -3.39
C GLY A 34 0.86 -6.44 -3.57
N LEU A 35 1.72 -6.03 -2.62
CA LEU A 35 2.49 -4.79 -2.74
C LEU A 35 3.54 -4.81 -3.87
N GLN A 36 3.91 -5.97 -4.41
CA GLN A 36 4.81 -6.05 -5.56
C GLN A 36 4.15 -5.50 -6.84
N ASP A 37 2.82 -5.60 -6.93
CA ASP A 37 2.05 -5.10 -8.07
C ASP A 37 2.11 -3.56 -8.25
N VAL A 38 2.52 -2.82 -7.20
CA VAL A 38 2.79 -1.36 -7.27
C VAL A 38 3.79 -1.02 -8.37
N ASP A 39 4.81 -1.85 -8.54
CA ASP A 39 5.86 -1.68 -9.54
C ASP A 39 5.72 -2.71 -10.70
N GLY A 40 4.56 -3.37 -10.80
CA GLY A 40 4.24 -4.35 -11.85
C GLY A 40 4.97 -5.68 -11.70
N LEU A 41 5.58 -5.93 -10.54
CA LEU A 41 6.36 -7.14 -10.27
C LEU A 41 5.44 -8.29 -9.82
N LYS A 42 5.84 -9.52 -10.12
CA LYS A 42 5.14 -10.74 -9.71
C LYS A 42 6.08 -11.70 -9.02
N VAL A 43 5.63 -12.23 -7.89
CA VAL A 43 6.38 -13.24 -7.16
C VAL A 43 6.39 -14.60 -7.88
N SER A 44 7.41 -15.38 -7.61
CA SER A 44 7.53 -16.76 -8.13
C SER A 44 6.58 -17.72 -7.40
N ASP A 45 6.31 -18.87 -8.01
CA ASP A 45 5.59 -19.97 -7.34
C ASP A 45 6.43 -20.58 -6.22
N TYR A 46 7.76 -20.56 -6.35
CA TYR A 46 8.67 -21.00 -5.30
C TYR A 46 8.49 -20.18 -4.00
N LEU A 47 8.37 -18.85 -4.11
CA LEU A 47 8.06 -18.03 -2.93
C LEU A 47 6.72 -18.42 -2.30
N LYS A 48 5.67 -18.60 -3.11
CA LYS A 48 4.34 -18.95 -2.60
C LYS A 48 4.35 -20.26 -1.82
N GLU A 49 5.01 -21.29 -2.37
CA GLU A 49 5.17 -22.59 -1.70
C GLU A 49 5.96 -22.45 -0.39
N THR A 50 7.02 -21.65 -0.40
CA THR A 50 7.85 -21.40 0.79
C THR A 50 7.09 -20.58 1.86
N ALA A 51 6.29 -19.60 1.43
CA ALA A 51 5.41 -18.83 2.32
C ALA A 51 4.39 -19.71 3.02
N VAL A 52 3.80 -20.71 2.32
CA VAL A 52 2.89 -21.67 2.94
C VAL A 52 3.59 -22.45 4.07
N LYS A 53 4.82 -22.95 3.85
CA LYS A 53 5.59 -23.64 4.90
C LYS A 53 5.82 -22.74 6.12
N HIS A 54 6.08 -21.46 5.89
CA HIS A 54 6.22 -20.49 6.99
C HIS A 54 4.89 -20.25 7.73
N ILE A 55 3.76 -20.16 7.02
CA ILE A 55 2.42 -20.01 7.63
C ILE A 55 2.11 -21.25 8.49
N GLU A 56 2.38 -22.45 7.98
CA GLU A 56 2.17 -23.70 8.72
C GLU A 56 3.10 -23.85 9.93
N GLY A 57 4.23 -23.14 9.95
CA GLY A 57 5.19 -23.19 11.04
C GLY A 57 6.31 -24.22 10.83
N ASP A 58 6.40 -24.80 9.63
CA ASP A 58 7.45 -25.77 9.28
C ASP A 58 8.81 -25.12 9.20
N ILE A 59 8.85 -23.83 8.84
CA ILE A 59 10.08 -23.02 8.73
C ILE A 59 9.87 -21.61 9.32
N THR A 60 10.95 -20.96 9.71
CA THR A 60 10.96 -19.56 10.15
C THR A 60 11.01 -18.59 8.98
N ILE A 61 10.72 -17.30 9.22
CA ILE A 61 10.85 -16.27 8.17
C ILE A 61 12.33 -16.08 7.73
N ASP A 62 13.28 -16.31 8.61
CA ASP A 62 14.70 -16.24 8.27
C ASP A 62 15.11 -17.44 7.42
N ASP A 63 14.55 -18.64 7.66
CA ASP A 63 14.72 -19.79 6.77
C ASP A 63 14.16 -19.53 5.36
N VAL A 64 13.01 -18.84 5.25
CA VAL A 64 12.48 -18.41 3.95
C VAL A 64 13.50 -17.55 3.21
N ARG A 65 14.07 -16.54 3.87
CA ARG A 65 15.05 -15.62 3.28
C ARG A 65 16.32 -16.35 2.80
N GLU A 66 16.84 -17.28 3.58
CA GLU A 66 18.01 -18.09 3.19
C GLU A 66 17.69 -19.07 2.05
N GLN A 67 16.50 -19.68 2.04
CA GLN A 67 16.05 -20.54 0.95
C GLN A 67 15.92 -19.75 -0.35
N LEU A 68 15.34 -18.54 -0.33
CA LEU A 68 15.26 -17.65 -1.50
C LEU A 68 16.65 -17.28 -2.01
N LYS A 69 17.57 -16.89 -1.11
CA LYS A 69 18.95 -16.57 -1.48
C LYS A 69 19.62 -17.75 -2.17
N SER A 70 19.51 -18.95 -1.60
CA SER A 70 20.08 -20.18 -2.17
C SER A 70 19.43 -20.54 -3.50
N TYR A 71 18.11 -20.37 -3.64
CA TYR A 71 17.38 -20.65 -4.89
C TYR A 71 17.89 -19.80 -6.04
N TYR A 72 18.04 -18.47 -5.84
CA TYR A 72 18.47 -17.56 -6.89
C TYR A 72 19.98 -17.66 -7.19
N VAL A 73 20.82 -17.94 -6.20
CA VAL A 73 22.26 -18.19 -6.42
C VAL A 73 22.50 -19.44 -7.26
N ASN A 74 21.70 -20.50 -7.07
CA ASN A 74 21.84 -21.77 -7.79
C ASN A 74 21.09 -21.81 -9.12
N LYS A 75 20.37 -20.75 -9.48
CA LYS A 75 19.64 -20.67 -10.75
C LYS A 75 20.61 -20.53 -11.91
N THR A 76 20.42 -21.33 -12.95
CA THR A 76 21.31 -21.36 -14.12
C THR A 76 21.03 -20.28 -15.15
N THR A 77 19.83 -19.67 -15.09
CA THR A 77 19.40 -18.55 -15.95
C THR A 77 19.25 -17.29 -15.12
N HIS A 78 19.69 -16.17 -15.68
CA HIS A 78 19.60 -14.84 -15.05
C HIS A 78 19.12 -13.82 -16.08
N ASP A 79 17.96 -14.07 -16.69
CA ASP A 79 17.33 -13.11 -17.57
C ASP A 79 16.62 -11.99 -16.77
N LYS A 80 16.02 -11.04 -17.49
CA LYS A 80 15.35 -9.89 -16.87
C LYS A 80 14.14 -10.32 -16.03
N ASP A 81 13.38 -11.31 -16.48
CA ASP A 81 12.21 -11.85 -15.77
C ASP A 81 12.63 -12.53 -14.46
N ASP A 82 13.78 -13.22 -14.47
CA ASP A 82 14.37 -13.80 -13.26
C ASP A 82 14.79 -12.75 -12.25
N ALA A 83 15.41 -11.65 -12.70
CA ALA A 83 15.81 -10.55 -11.83
C ALA A 83 14.61 -9.82 -11.21
N GLU A 84 13.55 -9.60 -11.98
CA GLU A 84 12.30 -9.02 -11.49
C GLU A 84 11.58 -9.93 -10.46
N LYS A 85 11.58 -11.25 -10.69
CA LYS A 85 11.05 -12.23 -9.72
C LYS A 85 11.89 -12.30 -8.45
N GLU A 86 13.23 -12.28 -8.58
CA GLU A 86 14.12 -12.26 -7.42
C GLU A 86 13.88 -11.03 -6.54
N GLU A 87 13.75 -9.84 -7.16
CA GLU A 87 13.38 -8.62 -6.43
C GLU A 87 12.06 -8.81 -5.71
N ALA A 88 11.00 -9.23 -6.44
CA ALA A 88 9.67 -9.40 -5.88
C ALA A 88 9.65 -10.38 -4.70
N ASP A 89 10.32 -11.52 -4.83
CA ASP A 89 10.36 -12.57 -3.81
C ASP A 89 11.10 -12.11 -2.54
N ARG A 90 12.29 -11.51 -2.70
CA ARG A 90 13.07 -11.01 -1.57
C ARG A 90 12.35 -9.88 -0.84
N VAL A 91 11.80 -8.93 -1.59
CA VAL A 91 11.05 -7.80 -1.00
C VAL A 91 9.77 -8.28 -0.32
N ALA A 92 9.04 -9.25 -0.91
CA ALA A 92 7.86 -9.82 -0.26
C ALA A 92 8.21 -10.52 1.06
N ALA A 93 9.29 -11.32 1.11
CA ALA A 93 9.73 -11.94 2.36
C ALA A 93 10.11 -10.90 3.44
N ASN A 94 10.81 -9.83 3.04
CA ASN A 94 11.18 -8.74 3.95
C ASN A 94 9.95 -7.96 4.45
N ILE A 95 8.95 -7.69 3.61
CA ILE A 95 7.69 -7.07 4.01
C ILE A 95 6.92 -7.96 4.98
N ALA A 96 6.80 -9.26 4.68
CA ALA A 96 6.10 -10.21 5.55
C ALA A 96 6.74 -10.25 6.95
N LYS A 97 8.08 -10.23 7.03
CA LYS A 97 8.84 -10.12 8.30
C LYS A 97 8.47 -8.83 9.03
N LEU A 98 8.59 -7.66 8.38
CA LEU A 98 8.32 -6.36 9.00
C LEU A 98 6.87 -6.21 9.48
N LEU A 99 5.90 -6.73 8.74
CA LEU A 99 4.50 -6.66 9.11
C LEU A 99 4.13 -7.61 10.27
N SER A 100 4.94 -8.65 10.51
CA SER A 100 4.81 -9.55 11.65
C SER A 100 5.48 -9.01 12.93
N GLU A 101 6.33 -7.98 12.82
CA GLU A 101 6.98 -7.33 13.94
C GLU A 101 6.07 -6.26 14.55
N HIS A 102 5.83 -6.32 15.86
CA HIS A 102 4.99 -5.33 16.56
C HIS A 102 5.74 -4.04 16.90
N SER A 103 7.08 -4.07 16.94
CA SER A 103 7.89 -2.88 17.21
C SER A 103 7.74 -1.85 16.09
N PHE A 104 7.47 -0.61 16.46
CA PHE A 104 7.37 0.51 15.54
C PHE A 104 7.71 1.81 16.27
N SER A 105 8.51 2.64 15.63
CA SER A 105 8.85 3.97 16.10
C SER A 105 8.39 5.01 15.08
N PHE A 106 7.48 5.90 15.46
CA PHE A 106 6.96 6.90 14.53
C PHE A 106 7.97 8.04 14.36
N THR A 107 8.99 7.82 13.51
CA THR A 107 10.09 8.76 13.24
C THR A 107 10.50 8.75 11.77
N ALA A 108 11.15 9.85 11.30
CA ALA A 108 11.75 9.89 9.98
C ALA A 108 12.84 8.83 9.78
N LEU A 109 13.58 8.50 10.85
CA LEU A 109 14.59 7.44 10.80
C LEU A 109 13.95 6.07 10.61
N GLU A 110 12.81 5.82 11.23
CA GLU A 110 12.06 4.57 11.04
C GLU A 110 11.56 4.43 9.61
N PHE A 111 11.12 5.53 8.97
CA PHE A 111 10.76 5.51 7.56
C PHE A 111 11.93 5.07 6.67
N LEU A 112 13.13 5.58 6.94
CA LEU A 112 14.36 5.16 6.26
C LEU A 112 14.74 3.71 6.60
N ASN A 113 14.59 3.28 7.85
CA ASN A 113 14.87 1.91 8.29
C ASN A 113 13.92 0.90 7.65
N ILE A 114 12.64 1.22 7.54
CA ILE A 114 11.69 0.38 6.82
C ILE A 114 12.16 0.18 5.38
N HIS A 115 12.53 1.23 4.67
CA HIS A 115 13.07 1.07 3.32
C HIS A 115 14.36 0.22 3.31
N ARG A 116 15.26 0.41 4.26
CA ARG A 116 16.48 -0.39 4.38
C ARG A 116 16.14 -1.87 4.52
N HIS A 117 15.23 -2.22 5.43
CA HIS A 117 14.85 -3.61 5.66
C HIS A 117 14.04 -4.21 4.51
N LEU A 118 13.16 -3.43 3.84
CA LEU A 118 12.42 -3.91 2.67
C LEU A 118 13.35 -4.34 1.55
N PHE A 119 14.40 -3.56 1.31
CA PHE A 119 15.27 -3.72 0.14
C PHE A 119 16.68 -4.24 0.48
N GLU A 120 16.86 -4.73 1.70
CA GLU A 120 18.09 -5.43 2.11
C GLU A 120 18.35 -6.64 1.20
N GLY A 121 19.57 -6.69 0.63
CA GLY A 121 19.97 -7.74 -0.31
C GLY A 121 19.39 -7.57 -1.73
N VAL A 122 18.64 -6.50 -1.98
CA VAL A 122 18.07 -6.16 -3.31
C VAL A 122 18.77 -4.92 -3.87
N PHE A 123 18.72 -3.80 -3.15
CA PHE A 123 19.35 -2.54 -3.58
C PHE A 123 20.57 -2.20 -2.73
N LYS A 124 21.69 -1.85 -3.38
CA LYS A 124 22.90 -1.37 -2.67
C LYS A 124 22.65 -0.09 -1.88
N HIS A 125 21.66 0.71 -2.29
CA HIS A 125 21.28 1.99 -1.68
C HIS A 125 20.04 1.87 -0.77
N ALA A 126 19.75 0.68 -0.26
CA ALA A 126 18.62 0.47 0.64
C ALA A 126 18.74 1.35 1.90
N GLY A 127 17.71 2.16 2.17
CA GLY A 127 17.69 3.12 3.28
C GLY A 127 18.40 4.45 3.03
N GLU A 128 19.00 4.64 1.86
CA GLU A 128 19.70 5.88 1.50
C GLU A 128 18.78 6.87 0.78
N ILE A 129 18.82 8.13 1.22
CA ILE A 129 18.13 9.22 0.52
C ILE A 129 18.82 9.47 -0.83
N ARG A 130 18.03 9.64 -1.89
CA ARG A 130 18.56 10.01 -3.20
C ARG A 130 19.27 11.36 -3.17
N PRO A 131 20.44 11.50 -3.82
CA PRO A 131 21.19 12.75 -3.85
C PRO A 131 20.83 13.70 -5.02
N TYR A 132 19.78 13.39 -5.78
CA TYR A 132 19.35 14.12 -6.97
C TYR A 132 17.83 14.23 -7.05
N ASP A 133 17.36 15.27 -7.76
CA ASP A 133 15.93 15.44 -8.03
C ASP A 133 15.47 14.43 -9.09
N ILE A 134 14.20 14.03 -9.00
CA ILE A 134 13.63 12.99 -9.86
C ILE A 134 12.37 13.47 -10.56
N SER A 135 12.07 12.82 -11.68
CA SER A 135 10.84 12.92 -12.44
C SER A 135 10.45 11.51 -12.89
N LYS A 136 9.18 11.15 -12.76
CA LYS A 136 8.65 9.84 -13.16
C LYS A 136 7.43 10.03 -14.04
N LYS A 137 7.38 9.35 -15.19
CA LYS A 137 6.19 9.34 -16.04
C LYS A 137 5.11 8.49 -15.37
N GLU A 138 3.94 9.08 -15.15
CA GLU A 138 2.84 8.42 -14.47
C GLU A 138 1.70 8.10 -15.46
N TRP A 139 1.23 6.85 -15.41
CA TRP A 139 0.18 6.38 -16.32
C TRP A 139 -1.12 7.19 -16.17
N VAL A 140 -1.58 7.43 -14.95
CA VAL A 140 -2.81 8.19 -14.68
C VAL A 140 -2.72 9.66 -15.11
N LEU A 141 -1.49 10.15 -15.34
CA LEU A 141 -1.20 11.50 -15.85
C LEU A 141 -0.87 11.53 -17.35
N GLN A 142 -1.14 10.46 -18.08
CA GLN A 142 -0.80 10.33 -19.50
C GLN A 142 0.68 10.62 -19.80
N GLY A 143 1.57 10.18 -18.88
CA GLY A 143 3.01 10.36 -19.01
C GLY A 143 3.57 11.67 -18.43
N ASP A 144 2.74 12.51 -17.83
CA ASP A 144 3.19 13.66 -17.02
C ASP A 144 3.69 13.19 -15.64
N THR A 145 4.25 14.09 -14.84
CA THR A 145 4.93 13.78 -13.58
C THR A 145 4.36 14.60 -12.41
N VAL A 146 4.48 14.04 -11.21
CA VAL A 146 4.29 14.79 -9.96
C VAL A 146 5.54 15.62 -9.67
N VAL A 147 5.39 16.76 -9.01
CA VAL A 147 6.51 17.49 -8.42
C VAL A 147 6.89 16.83 -7.10
N TYR A 148 8.00 16.11 -7.09
CA TYR A 148 8.55 15.46 -5.91
C TYR A 148 9.38 16.40 -5.06
N GLY A 149 9.63 16.05 -3.79
CA GLY A 149 10.50 16.79 -2.90
C GLY A 149 11.90 16.97 -3.49
N ARG A 150 12.52 18.14 -3.27
CA ARG A 150 13.90 18.40 -3.70
C ARG A 150 14.87 17.56 -2.87
N ALA A 151 15.86 16.97 -3.50
CA ALA A 151 16.83 16.08 -2.84
C ALA A 151 17.48 16.71 -1.60
N ALA A 152 17.82 18.00 -1.68
CA ALA A 152 18.43 18.74 -0.58
C ALA A 152 17.53 18.91 0.65
N ASP A 153 16.19 18.89 0.47
CA ASP A 153 15.22 19.23 1.50
C ASP A 153 14.53 17.99 2.11
N ILE A 154 14.72 16.81 1.53
CA ILE A 154 13.98 15.57 1.88
C ILE A 154 13.97 15.28 3.37
N MET A 155 15.15 15.24 4.02
CA MET A 155 15.23 14.88 5.45
C MET A 155 14.54 15.93 6.33
N THR A 156 14.65 17.22 5.97
CA THR A 156 13.99 18.31 6.68
C THR A 156 12.48 18.21 6.53
N ALA A 157 11.98 17.96 5.32
CA ALA A 157 10.55 17.78 5.05
C ALA A 157 9.99 16.56 5.77
N LEU A 158 10.66 15.39 5.70
CA LEU A 158 10.23 14.18 6.42
C LEU A 158 10.13 14.39 7.93
N ARG A 159 11.13 15.05 8.53
CA ARG A 159 11.09 15.34 9.97
C ARG A 159 9.96 16.30 10.32
N PHE A 160 9.74 17.30 9.48
CA PHE A 160 8.66 18.26 9.66
C PHE A 160 7.29 17.58 9.57
N ASP A 161 7.02 16.82 8.51
CA ASP A 161 5.73 16.15 8.30
C ASP A 161 5.40 15.17 9.43
N ILE A 162 6.38 14.36 9.87
CA ILE A 162 6.22 13.41 10.96
C ILE A 162 6.03 14.13 12.31
N GLN A 163 6.71 15.27 12.52
CA GLN A 163 6.52 16.03 13.75
C GLN A 163 5.14 16.70 13.78
N GLN A 164 4.67 17.26 12.67
CA GLN A 164 3.31 17.82 12.56
C GLN A 164 2.25 16.75 12.87
N GLU A 165 2.43 15.52 12.37
CA GLU A 165 1.52 14.42 12.64
C GLU A 165 1.56 13.98 14.11
N LYS A 166 2.75 13.97 14.75
CA LYS A 166 2.89 13.68 16.19
C LYS A 166 2.17 14.69 17.08
N ASP A 167 2.24 15.96 16.68
CA ASP A 167 1.68 17.06 17.45
C ASP A 167 0.19 17.25 17.16
N PHE A 168 -0.34 16.52 16.19
CA PHE A 168 -1.74 16.64 15.80
C PHE A 168 -2.67 16.01 16.84
N ASN A 169 -3.72 16.77 17.21
CA ASN A 169 -4.69 16.33 18.20
C ASN A 169 -5.96 15.78 17.56
N TYR A 170 -6.11 14.49 17.58
CA TYR A 170 -7.30 13.78 17.06
C TYR A 170 -8.55 13.88 17.95
N LYS A 171 -8.41 14.43 19.17
CA LYS A 171 -9.51 14.46 20.15
C LYS A 171 -10.65 15.37 19.67
N GLY A 172 -11.85 14.82 19.64
CA GLY A 172 -13.07 15.54 19.27
C GLY A 172 -13.36 15.61 17.77
N LEU A 173 -12.47 15.05 16.93
CA LEU A 173 -12.71 14.98 15.50
C LEU A 173 -13.69 13.86 15.16
N SER A 174 -14.48 14.08 14.11
CA SER A 174 -15.30 13.05 13.48
C SER A 174 -14.40 12.06 12.72
N THR A 175 -14.92 10.88 12.45
CA THR A 175 -14.22 9.86 11.65
C THR A 175 -13.82 10.38 10.27
N ASP A 176 -14.65 11.19 9.64
CA ASP A 176 -14.36 11.77 8.33
C ASP A 176 -13.19 12.77 8.39
N GLU A 177 -13.16 13.63 9.42
CA GLU A 177 -12.05 14.56 9.63
C GLU A 177 -10.74 13.82 9.89
N ILE A 178 -10.78 12.72 10.66
CA ILE A 178 -9.61 11.85 10.91
C ILE A 178 -9.09 11.26 9.61
N ILE A 179 -9.97 10.71 8.76
CA ILE A 179 -9.58 10.12 7.48
C ILE A 179 -8.97 11.17 6.55
N VAL A 180 -9.58 12.34 6.45
CA VAL A 180 -9.07 13.45 5.63
C VAL A 180 -7.67 13.85 6.12
N HIS A 181 -7.47 14.00 7.42
CA HIS A 181 -6.17 14.36 8.00
C HIS A 181 -5.10 13.27 7.71
N ILE A 182 -5.43 12.00 7.93
CA ILE A 182 -4.51 10.88 7.61
C ILE A 182 -4.15 10.87 6.12
N VAL A 183 -5.12 11.12 5.24
CA VAL A 183 -4.88 11.22 3.80
C VAL A 183 -3.94 12.37 3.47
N ASP A 184 -4.09 13.51 4.14
CA ASP A 184 -3.23 14.67 3.95
C ASP A 184 -1.79 14.34 4.38
N PHE A 185 -1.62 13.76 5.55
CA PHE A 185 -0.31 13.30 6.03
C PHE A 185 0.35 12.30 5.06
N VAL A 186 -0.39 11.26 4.65
CA VAL A 186 0.14 10.24 3.71
C VAL A 186 0.51 10.84 2.36
N THR A 187 -0.26 11.81 1.87
CA THR A 187 -0.01 12.53 0.62
C THR A 187 1.33 13.28 0.69
N LEU A 188 1.58 14.04 1.76
CA LEU A 188 2.83 14.77 1.98
C LEU A 188 4.01 13.82 2.16
N LEU A 189 3.86 12.80 3.01
CA LEU A 189 4.90 11.79 3.25
C LEU A 189 5.36 11.13 1.95
N TRP A 190 4.43 10.72 1.09
CA TRP A 190 4.75 10.09 -0.20
C TRP A 190 5.36 11.08 -1.19
N GLN A 191 4.95 12.36 -1.20
CA GLN A 191 5.46 13.38 -2.11
C GLN A 191 6.95 13.66 -1.90
N ASN A 192 7.46 13.52 -0.68
CA ASN A 192 8.90 13.64 -0.39
C ASN A 192 9.72 12.69 -1.27
N HIS A 193 9.22 11.50 -1.55
CA HIS A 193 9.80 10.51 -2.45
C HIS A 193 11.31 10.34 -2.23
N PRO A 194 11.74 9.97 -1.00
CA PRO A 194 13.13 10.07 -0.61
C PRO A 194 14.07 9.07 -1.30
N PHE A 195 13.54 7.99 -1.83
CA PHE A 195 14.36 6.91 -2.37
C PHE A 195 14.37 6.91 -3.89
N ARG A 196 15.39 6.26 -4.47
CA ARG A 196 15.47 6.07 -5.93
C ARG A 196 14.34 5.17 -6.42
N GLU A 197 14.07 4.08 -5.71
CA GLU A 197 12.99 3.12 -5.97
C GLU A 197 12.28 2.74 -4.66
N GLY A 198 11.11 2.04 -4.74
CA GLY A 198 10.43 1.45 -3.59
C GLY A 198 9.66 2.43 -2.69
N ASN A 199 9.51 3.70 -3.07
CA ASN A 199 8.86 4.72 -2.23
C ASN A 199 7.42 4.35 -1.84
N THR A 200 6.59 3.86 -2.77
CA THR A 200 5.20 3.50 -2.49
C THR A 200 5.09 2.26 -1.59
N ARG A 201 5.93 1.23 -1.82
CA ARG A 201 5.99 0.04 -0.95
C ARG A 201 6.38 0.42 0.48
N THR A 202 7.39 1.29 0.63
CA THR A 202 7.82 1.82 1.94
C THR A 202 6.73 2.62 2.63
N THR A 203 6.07 3.53 1.90
CA THR A 203 4.95 4.31 2.43
C THR A 203 3.82 3.41 2.90
N ALA A 204 3.43 2.40 2.11
CA ALA A 204 2.38 1.45 2.49
C ALA A 204 2.71 0.72 3.80
N VAL A 205 3.92 0.15 3.93
CA VAL A 205 4.34 -0.57 5.14
C VAL A 205 4.41 0.38 6.36
N PHE A 206 4.97 1.58 6.18
CA PHE A 206 5.02 2.58 7.25
C PHE A 206 3.61 2.96 7.75
N ILE A 207 2.69 3.24 6.84
CA ILE A 207 1.31 3.63 7.18
C ILE A 207 0.54 2.47 7.83
N ILE A 208 0.71 1.24 7.37
CA ILE A 208 0.12 0.06 8.05
C ILE A 208 0.59 -0.02 9.50
N LYS A 209 1.91 0.10 9.73
CA LYS A 209 2.47 0.06 11.10
C LYS A 209 2.02 1.28 11.93
N TYR A 210 1.97 2.46 11.34
CA TYR A 210 1.48 3.67 12.00
C TYR A 210 0.02 3.52 12.43
N LEU A 211 -0.88 3.18 11.52
CA LEU A 211 -2.31 3.01 11.84
C LEU A 211 -2.53 1.95 12.92
N ARG A 212 -1.77 0.83 12.89
CA ARG A 212 -1.81 -0.18 13.93
C ARG A 212 -1.33 0.36 15.28
N SER A 213 -0.28 1.18 15.30
CA SER A 213 0.28 1.76 16.53
C SER A 213 -0.69 2.72 17.22
N ILE A 214 -1.56 3.38 16.47
CA ILE A 214 -2.63 4.26 16.98
C ILE A 214 -3.98 3.54 17.14
N GLY A 215 -3.98 2.20 17.06
CA GLY A 215 -5.11 1.34 17.45
C GLY A 215 -6.11 1.00 16.35
N PHE A 216 -5.83 1.36 15.09
CA PHE A 216 -6.67 0.91 13.98
C PHE A 216 -6.41 -0.56 13.63
N LYS A 217 -7.49 -1.31 13.47
CA LYS A 217 -7.41 -2.66 12.87
C LYS A 217 -7.32 -2.52 11.35
N VAL A 218 -6.11 -2.41 10.87
CA VAL A 218 -5.84 -2.38 9.44
C VAL A 218 -5.73 -3.81 8.95
N ASP A 219 -6.78 -4.27 8.26
CA ASP A 219 -6.76 -5.53 7.52
C ASP A 219 -5.96 -5.28 6.23
N ASN A 220 -4.91 -6.04 6.05
CA ASN A 220 -3.94 -5.84 4.98
C ASN A 220 -4.48 -6.21 3.59
N ASP A 221 -5.66 -6.83 3.52
CA ASP A 221 -6.29 -7.31 2.29
C ASP A 221 -6.47 -6.24 1.22
N LEU A 222 -6.76 -5.02 1.66
CA LEU A 222 -7.00 -3.93 0.72
C LEU A 222 -5.75 -3.60 -0.11
N PHE A 223 -4.57 -3.59 0.53
CA PHE A 223 -3.31 -3.39 -0.18
C PHE A 223 -3.00 -4.57 -1.12
N ALA A 224 -3.33 -5.80 -0.71
CA ALA A 224 -3.10 -6.98 -1.53
C ALA A 224 -3.80 -6.92 -2.90
N GLY A 225 -5.05 -6.44 -2.92
CA GLY A 225 -5.84 -6.38 -4.15
C GLY A 225 -5.82 -5.00 -4.86
N ASN A 226 -5.34 -3.94 -4.18
CA ASN A 226 -5.49 -2.56 -4.64
C ASN A 226 -4.20 -1.74 -4.51
N SER A 227 -3.02 -2.37 -4.51
CA SER A 227 -1.74 -1.66 -4.40
C SER A 227 -1.48 -0.69 -5.55
N TRP A 228 -1.85 -1.09 -6.78
CA TRP A 228 -1.80 -0.21 -7.96
C TRP A 228 -2.78 0.97 -7.86
N TYR A 229 -3.98 0.73 -7.30
CA TYR A 229 -4.92 1.82 -7.03
C TYR A 229 -4.36 2.80 -6.00
N PHE A 230 -3.79 2.30 -4.90
CA PHE A 230 -3.17 3.13 -3.87
C PHE A 230 -2.07 4.03 -4.44
N ARG A 231 -1.17 3.47 -5.27
CA ARG A 231 -0.12 4.24 -5.96
C ARG A 231 -0.72 5.34 -6.83
N ASN A 232 -1.67 5.01 -7.69
CA ASN A 232 -2.29 5.98 -8.59
C ASN A 232 -3.09 7.05 -7.84
N ALA A 233 -3.73 6.70 -6.72
CA ALA A 233 -4.42 7.66 -5.86
C ALA A 233 -3.45 8.66 -5.21
N LEU A 234 -2.26 8.22 -4.80
CA LEU A 234 -1.18 9.10 -4.31
C LEU A 234 -0.68 10.04 -5.41
N VAL A 235 -0.51 9.53 -6.63
CA VAL A 235 -0.17 10.36 -7.81
C VAL A 235 -1.22 11.45 -8.02
N ARG A 236 -2.51 11.09 -8.05
CA ARG A 236 -3.61 12.04 -8.26
C ARG A 236 -3.76 13.06 -7.12
N ALA A 237 -3.48 12.64 -5.89
CA ALA A 237 -3.51 13.52 -4.72
C ALA A 237 -2.40 14.58 -4.73
N ASN A 238 -1.31 14.35 -5.47
CA ASN A 238 -0.14 15.23 -5.54
C ASN A 238 0.03 15.94 -6.88
N TYR A 239 -0.80 15.64 -7.89
CA TYR A 239 -0.64 16.21 -9.22
C TYR A 239 -1.41 17.50 -9.39
N ARG A 240 -0.70 18.55 -9.81
CA ARG A 240 -1.24 19.86 -10.18
C ARG A 240 -0.72 20.30 -11.53
N ASN A 241 -1.61 20.73 -12.41
CA ASN A 241 -1.25 21.32 -13.69
C ASN A 241 -2.18 22.52 -13.99
N PRO A 242 -1.80 23.75 -13.55
CA PRO A 242 -2.64 24.94 -13.73
C PRO A 242 -2.94 25.27 -15.20
N SER A 243 -2.01 24.99 -16.13
CA SER A 243 -2.20 25.24 -17.55
C SER A 243 -3.31 24.37 -18.17
N LYS A 244 -3.60 23.22 -17.59
CA LYS A 244 -4.68 22.32 -17.96
C LYS A 244 -5.90 22.42 -17.02
N GLY A 245 -5.90 23.33 -16.06
CA GLY A 245 -6.96 23.44 -15.06
C GLY A 245 -7.07 22.23 -14.12
N ILE A 246 -5.98 21.47 -13.92
CA ILE A 246 -5.99 20.26 -13.12
C ILE A 246 -5.44 20.55 -11.72
N GLU A 247 -6.28 20.34 -10.71
CA GLU A 247 -5.92 20.44 -9.28
C GLU A 247 -5.72 19.05 -8.64
N PRO A 248 -4.99 18.98 -7.51
CA PRO A 248 -4.84 17.75 -6.74
C PRO A 248 -6.19 17.14 -6.35
N ASN A 249 -6.34 15.84 -6.53
CA ASN A 249 -7.57 15.13 -6.20
C ASN A 249 -7.32 14.02 -5.17
N LYS A 250 -7.66 14.29 -3.92
CA LYS A 250 -7.53 13.36 -2.79
C LYS A 250 -8.71 12.39 -2.65
N SER A 251 -9.81 12.58 -3.38
CA SER A 251 -11.04 11.78 -3.23
C SER A 251 -10.80 10.28 -3.44
N PHE A 252 -9.91 9.91 -4.35
CA PHE A 252 -9.55 8.52 -4.59
C PHE A 252 -8.82 7.90 -3.39
N LEU A 253 -7.89 8.65 -2.81
CA LEU A 253 -7.17 8.19 -1.62
C LEU A 253 -8.09 8.12 -0.40
N ILE A 254 -9.01 9.08 -0.23
CA ILE A 254 -10.05 9.04 0.80
C ILE A 254 -10.90 7.77 0.68
N LYS A 255 -11.37 7.39 -0.52
CA LYS A 255 -12.11 6.13 -0.74
C LYS A 255 -11.30 4.91 -0.31
N PHE A 256 -10.01 4.88 -0.64
CA PHE A 256 -9.12 3.80 -0.22
C PHE A 256 -9.02 3.72 1.31
N PHE A 257 -8.78 4.83 2.00
CA PHE A 257 -8.67 4.86 3.46
C PHE A 257 -10.00 4.59 4.17
N ARG A 258 -11.13 4.99 3.60
CA ARG A 258 -12.45 4.59 4.12
C ARG A 258 -12.66 3.09 4.05
N ASN A 259 -12.30 2.45 2.94
CA ASN A 259 -12.35 0.99 2.83
C ASN A 259 -11.38 0.34 3.83
N LEU A 260 -10.16 0.88 3.98
CA LEU A 260 -9.13 0.33 4.86
C LEU A 260 -9.49 0.43 6.35
N MET A 261 -9.97 1.58 6.79
CA MET A 261 -10.18 1.90 8.20
C MET A 261 -11.59 1.61 8.68
N LEU A 262 -12.60 1.77 7.80
CA LEU A 262 -14.01 1.63 8.13
C LEU A 262 -14.65 0.38 7.54
N ARG A 263 -13.91 -0.40 6.73
CA ARG A 263 -14.41 -1.58 6.00
C ARG A 263 -15.57 -1.24 5.06
N GLU A 264 -15.57 -0.02 4.52
CA GLU A 264 -16.50 0.34 3.45
C GLU A 264 -16.13 -0.39 2.15
N SER A 265 -17.06 -0.42 1.20
CA SER A 265 -16.92 -1.08 -0.10
C SER A 265 -16.93 -0.07 -1.26
N ASN A 266 -16.22 1.05 -1.12
CA ASN A 266 -16.09 2.01 -2.22
C ASN A 266 -15.41 1.34 -3.41
N ASP A 267 -15.89 1.67 -4.62
CA ASP A 267 -15.33 1.16 -5.86
C ASP A 267 -13.94 1.78 -6.13
N LEU A 268 -12.92 0.92 -6.23
CA LEU A 268 -11.52 1.30 -6.41
C LEU A 268 -11.05 0.97 -7.84
N LYS A 269 -11.50 1.77 -8.82
CA LYS A 269 -11.15 1.58 -10.23
C LYS A 269 -10.12 2.60 -10.71
N ASN A 270 -8.97 2.12 -11.15
CA ASN A 270 -7.87 2.94 -11.65
C ASN A 270 -8.25 3.84 -12.84
N ARG A 271 -9.15 3.40 -13.72
CA ARG A 271 -9.58 4.15 -14.91
C ARG A 271 -10.18 5.52 -14.59
N TYR A 272 -10.84 5.67 -13.44
CA TYR A 272 -11.43 6.95 -13.03
C TYR A 272 -10.39 7.98 -12.58
N MET A 273 -9.16 7.56 -12.36
CA MET A 273 -8.03 8.43 -12.00
C MET A 273 -7.31 9.00 -13.20
N LEU A 274 -7.54 8.44 -14.40
CA LEU A 274 -6.90 8.92 -15.62
C LEU A 274 -7.35 10.36 -15.89
N ILE A 275 -6.39 11.29 -16.05
CA ILE A 275 -6.71 12.67 -16.44
C ILE A 275 -7.32 12.67 -17.85
N GLY A 276 -8.38 13.50 -18.06
CA GLY A 276 -9.13 13.51 -19.32
C GLY A 276 -10.08 12.32 -19.51
N PHE A 277 -10.31 11.49 -18.47
CA PHE A 277 -11.24 10.35 -18.57
C PHE A 277 -12.67 10.79 -18.90
N ALA A 278 -13.14 11.91 -18.34
CA ALA A 278 -14.46 12.46 -18.65
C ALA A 278 -14.64 12.77 -20.15
N ASP A 279 -13.58 13.29 -20.78
CA ASP A 279 -13.58 13.61 -22.22
C ASP A 279 -13.63 12.35 -23.09
N LEU A 280 -13.17 11.20 -22.58
CA LEU A 280 -13.19 9.91 -23.28
C LEU A 280 -14.56 9.22 -23.18
N ASP A 281 -15.28 9.40 -22.08
CA ASP A 281 -16.60 8.79 -21.85
C ASP A 281 -17.68 9.49 -22.70
N ASP A 282 -17.59 10.82 -22.90
CA ASP A 282 -18.51 11.61 -23.72
C ASP A 282 -18.43 11.22 -25.23
N THR A 283 -17.32 10.67 -25.69
CA THR A 283 -17.19 10.20 -27.09
C THR A 283 -17.91 8.87 -27.34
N HIS A 284 -18.29 8.12 -26.32
CA HIS A 284 -19.00 6.84 -26.43
C HIS A 284 -20.49 6.91 -26.06
N THR A 285 -21.02 8.04 -25.57
CA THR A 285 -22.40 8.14 -25.06
C THR A 285 -23.38 8.77 -26.04
N SER A 286 -23.05 8.88 -27.32
CA SER A 286 -24.01 9.38 -28.34
C SER A 286 -24.79 8.24 -29.01
N THR A 287 -25.29 7.25 -28.26
CA THR A 287 -26.44 6.41 -28.67
C THR A 287 -26.93 5.62 -27.44
N HIS A 288 -27.98 6.06 -26.84
CA HIS A 288 -29.10 5.36 -26.23
C HIS A 288 -29.65 6.10 -24.99
N THR A 289 -30.66 6.93 -25.26
CA THR A 289 -31.61 7.41 -24.25
C THR A 289 -32.52 6.26 -23.85
N SER A 290 -32.50 5.90 -22.56
CA SER A 290 -33.57 5.13 -21.95
C SER A 290 -33.67 5.42 -20.46
N THR A 291 -34.72 6.11 -20.10
CA THR A 291 -35.19 6.44 -18.76
C THR A 291 -35.42 5.17 -17.93
N ARG A 292 -34.80 5.09 -16.75
CA ARG A 292 -35.28 4.20 -15.69
C ARG A 292 -35.12 4.84 -14.32
N THR A 293 -36.23 5.26 -13.77
CA THR A 293 -36.46 5.64 -12.37
C THR A 293 -36.33 4.38 -11.51
N SER A 294 -35.49 4.38 -10.49
CA SER A 294 -35.54 3.39 -9.44
C SER A 294 -35.34 4.07 -8.07
N THR A 295 -36.36 3.88 -7.25
CA THR A 295 -36.49 4.26 -5.86
C THR A 295 -35.48 3.51 -4.97
N HIS A 296 -34.69 4.24 -4.19
CA HIS A 296 -33.83 3.70 -3.14
C HIS A 296 -34.56 3.70 -1.80
N THR A 297 -34.69 2.52 -1.22
CA THR A 297 -35.00 2.33 0.19
C THR A 297 -33.69 2.06 0.93
N SER A 298 -33.33 2.98 1.83
CA SER A 298 -32.12 2.89 2.65
C SER A 298 -32.41 2.14 3.94
N THR A 299 -31.66 1.06 4.22
CA THR A 299 -31.58 0.44 5.54
C THR A 299 -30.32 0.93 6.27
N HIS A 300 -30.55 1.82 7.23
CA HIS A 300 -29.57 2.26 8.24
C HIS A 300 -29.56 1.27 9.40
N THR A 301 -28.49 0.48 9.60
CA THR A 301 -28.31 -0.22 10.92
C THR A 301 -26.92 -0.82 11.18
N SER A 302 -25.82 -0.41 10.52
CA SER A 302 -24.49 -0.98 10.86
C SER A 302 -23.35 0.02 11.11
N MET A 303 -23.61 1.33 11.07
CA MET A 303 -22.56 2.35 11.19
C MET A 303 -22.15 2.71 12.63
N ASP A 304 -23.02 2.50 13.63
CA ASP A 304 -22.77 2.98 15.00
C ASP A 304 -21.69 2.23 15.79
N ASN A 305 -21.37 0.98 15.44
CA ASN A 305 -20.38 0.21 16.19
C ASN A 305 -18.93 0.44 15.74
N ALA A 306 -18.70 0.78 14.48
CA ALA A 306 -17.35 1.07 13.98
C ALA A 306 -16.84 2.44 14.47
N SER A 307 -17.70 3.46 14.48
CA SER A 307 -17.35 4.81 14.94
C SER A 307 -17.06 4.89 16.44
N LYS A 308 -17.74 4.09 17.28
CA LYS A 308 -17.46 3.99 18.72
C LYS A 308 -16.10 3.41 19.02
N GLY A 309 -15.67 2.35 18.31
CA GLY A 309 -14.36 1.73 18.48
C GLY A 309 -13.19 2.66 18.12
N ILE A 310 -13.35 3.48 17.10
CA ILE A 310 -12.35 4.48 16.66
C ILE A 310 -12.19 5.57 17.72
N SER A 311 -13.29 6.13 18.22
CA SER A 311 -13.27 7.18 19.25
C SER A 311 -12.69 6.70 20.60
N GLU A 312 -12.84 5.42 20.95
CA GLU A 312 -12.28 4.85 22.19
C GLU A 312 -10.77 4.57 22.08
N ASN A 313 -10.27 4.16 20.92
CA ASN A 313 -8.84 3.90 20.72
C ASN A 313 -8.02 5.20 20.67
N ILE A 314 -8.56 6.27 20.06
CA ILE A 314 -7.92 7.58 20.00
C ILE A 314 -7.91 8.29 21.36
N LYS A 315 -8.82 7.98 22.26
CA LYS A 315 -8.84 8.53 23.64
C LYS A 315 -7.68 8.06 24.51
N ARG A 316 -6.89 7.08 24.06
CA ARG A 316 -5.73 6.53 24.79
C ARG A 316 -4.38 7.09 24.30
N LEU A 317 -4.39 7.95 23.29
CA LEU A 317 -3.27 8.76 22.84
C LEU A 317 -3.35 10.15 23.49
#